data_3f7b07aa034d36522716b6abb4cbaa75
#
_entry.id   3f7b07aa034d36522716b6abb4cbaa75
#
_cell.length_a   1.000
_cell.length_b   1.000
_cell.length_c   1.000
_cell.angle_alpha   90.00
_cell.angle_beta   90.00
_cell.angle_gamma   90.00
#
_symmetry.space_group_name_H-M   'P 1'
#
loop_
_entity.id
_entity.type
_entity.pdbx_description
1 polymer ?
#
loop_
_entity_poly.entity_id
_entity_poly.type
_entity_poly.pdbx_seq_one_letter_code
_entity_poly.pdbx_strand_id
1 'polypeptide(L)'
;MTEGYVVGGDRLAAVVRGFLAVEGNGFRRCDVPAAPLQDQIRLLLERHVRQGVVFACCSAPWARVAANGWTVYDCRSADGPLMDGCVRLPRSVLGWTVDRFVRQWWGRRETDPWSDASVELGVLLSDAPLGALGRVLLVTSGSGGVGKSVSARRLAWRAGQVLPHVLLVDGNARQPSQSSFFNPLDKRRFKTVSEWRPGLNPVSSAVTLGRDLHGFPFDVAFAPPRGAAPSDDVLWQGYAGFLLAARVLYDLIVVDLDHVLYQDLGDGLTAGGGLLVPLLQGGDMVLFIVKAGAQTQVDGLRTLTGLAELGVKRGSVLIKTTVPLGLESWKPFDMGRFGLFMGVEKQDARGEAHIAARDIGWSAPRLDFVRERVLLTVFPHSGFDPALAVEPAADRKRGLKWWRR
;
A
#
# COMPACT_ATOMS: atom_id res chain seq x y z
N MET A 1 -35.91 -5.00 1.10
CA MET A 1 -34.48 -4.69 0.88
C MET A 1 -34.35 -4.10 -0.52
N THR A 2 -33.79 -2.92 -0.63
CA THR A 2 -33.63 -2.22 -1.92
C THR A 2 -32.45 -2.84 -2.69
N GLU A 3 -32.64 -3.14 -3.98
CA GLU A 3 -31.54 -3.64 -4.82
C GLU A 3 -30.52 -2.54 -5.08
N GLY A 4 -29.26 -2.79 -4.77
CA GLY A 4 -28.15 -1.86 -4.95
C GLY A 4 -27.16 -2.36 -5.99
N TYR A 5 -26.95 -1.59 -7.04
CA TYR A 5 -26.02 -1.89 -8.13
C TYR A 5 -24.83 -0.94 -8.07
N VAL A 6 -23.61 -1.47 -8.17
CA VAL A 6 -22.39 -0.67 -8.20
C VAL A 6 -21.82 -0.67 -9.61
N VAL A 7 -21.68 0.50 -10.20
CA VAL A 7 -21.15 0.67 -11.56
C VAL A 7 -19.84 1.42 -11.54
N GLY A 8 -18.83 0.81 -12.09
CA GLY A 8 -17.45 1.29 -12.17
C GLY A 8 -16.47 0.15 -11.97
N GLY A 9 -15.26 0.35 -12.44
CA GLY A 9 -14.17 -0.63 -12.35
C GLY A 9 -13.05 -0.20 -11.41
N ASP A 10 -13.20 0.91 -10.73
CA ASP A 10 -12.18 1.55 -9.92
C ASP A 10 -12.24 1.15 -8.43
N ARG A 11 -11.32 1.72 -7.68
CA ARG A 11 -11.18 1.58 -6.24
C ARG A 11 -12.44 1.98 -5.46
N LEU A 12 -13.12 3.05 -5.89
CA LEU A 12 -14.33 3.52 -5.25
C LEU A 12 -15.46 2.50 -5.39
N ALA A 13 -15.61 1.89 -6.58
CA ALA A 13 -16.58 0.84 -6.83
C ALA A 13 -16.35 -0.39 -5.93
N ALA A 14 -15.10 -0.76 -5.68
CA ALA A 14 -14.77 -1.87 -4.78
C ALA A 14 -15.17 -1.58 -3.33
N VAL A 15 -14.94 -0.37 -2.84
CA VAL A 15 -15.37 0.07 -1.50
C VAL A 15 -16.88 0.00 -1.36
N VAL A 16 -17.60 0.51 -2.35
CA VAL A 16 -19.09 0.49 -2.35
C VAL A 16 -19.61 -0.94 -2.45
N ARG A 17 -18.96 -1.82 -3.23
CA ARG A 17 -19.31 -3.26 -3.27
C ARG A 17 -19.08 -3.94 -1.92
N GLY A 18 -17.96 -3.65 -1.24
CA GLY A 18 -17.69 -4.13 0.11
C GLY A 18 -18.77 -3.68 1.11
N PHE A 19 -19.19 -2.41 1.03
CA PHE A 19 -20.28 -1.88 1.83
C PHE A 19 -21.61 -2.64 1.60
N LEU A 20 -21.98 -2.89 0.35
CA LEU A 20 -23.23 -3.59 0.02
C LEU A 20 -23.19 -5.08 0.38
N ALA A 21 -22.00 -5.67 0.54
CA ALA A 21 -21.86 -7.07 0.97
C ALA A 21 -22.12 -7.28 2.47
N VAL A 22 -22.16 -6.20 3.27
CA VAL A 22 -22.36 -6.28 4.71
C VAL A 22 -23.86 -6.41 5.03
N GLU A 23 -24.25 -7.42 5.80
CA GLU A 23 -25.64 -7.59 6.25
C GLU A 23 -26.10 -6.43 7.13
N GLY A 24 -27.35 -6.04 6.99
CA GLY A 24 -28.02 -5.01 7.81
C GLY A 24 -27.85 -3.57 7.31
N ASN A 25 -27.30 -3.34 6.13
CA ASN A 25 -27.20 -2.01 5.51
C ASN A 25 -28.48 -1.56 4.76
N GLY A 26 -29.50 -2.40 4.69
CA GLY A 26 -30.78 -2.11 4.00
C GLY A 26 -30.77 -2.34 2.48
N PHE A 27 -29.60 -2.71 1.92
CA PHE A 27 -29.48 -2.99 0.49
C PHE A 27 -29.18 -4.48 0.25
N ARG A 28 -29.71 -4.99 -0.84
CA ARG A 28 -29.33 -6.27 -1.41
C ARG A 28 -28.33 -5.99 -2.54
N ARG A 29 -27.11 -6.47 -2.42
CA ARG A 29 -26.12 -6.39 -3.48
C ARG A 29 -26.63 -7.15 -4.71
N CYS A 30 -26.62 -6.47 -5.85
CA CYS A 30 -26.84 -7.06 -7.15
C CYS A 30 -25.56 -6.83 -7.99
N ASP A 31 -24.93 -7.92 -8.41
CA ASP A 31 -23.72 -7.82 -9.22
C ASP A 31 -24.09 -7.43 -10.66
N VAL A 32 -23.44 -6.38 -11.14
CA VAL A 32 -23.35 -6.12 -12.57
C VAL A 32 -22.19 -6.98 -13.07
N PRO A 33 -22.36 -7.80 -14.12
CA PRO A 33 -21.27 -8.58 -14.69
C PRO A 33 -20.05 -7.71 -14.95
N ALA A 34 -18.85 -8.27 -14.82
CA ALA A 34 -17.60 -7.61 -15.19
C ALA A 34 -17.61 -7.43 -16.73
N ALA A 35 -18.15 -6.31 -17.17
CA ALA A 35 -18.37 -5.96 -18.57
C ALA A 35 -17.91 -4.51 -18.79
N PRO A 36 -17.65 -4.09 -20.04
CA PRO A 36 -17.40 -2.69 -20.36
C PRO A 36 -18.53 -1.79 -19.80
N LEU A 37 -18.20 -0.57 -19.40
CA LEU A 37 -19.11 0.39 -18.78
C LEU A 37 -20.41 0.58 -19.58
N GLN A 38 -20.33 0.61 -20.90
CA GLN A 38 -21.47 0.76 -21.80
C GLN A 38 -22.46 -0.41 -21.68
N ASP A 39 -21.97 -1.62 -21.51
CA ASP A 39 -22.81 -2.81 -21.34
C ASP A 39 -23.41 -2.85 -19.95
N GLN A 40 -22.69 -2.39 -18.92
CA GLN A 40 -23.25 -2.23 -17.57
C GLN A 40 -24.43 -1.26 -17.58
N ILE A 41 -24.31 -0.14 -18.25
CA ILE A 41 -25.39 0.87 -18.38
C ILE A 41 -26.56 0.31 -19.17
N ARG A 42 -26.30 -0.40 -20.28
CA ARG A 42 -27.35 -1.04 -21.08
C ARG A 42 -28.17 -2.03 -20.25
N LEU A 43 -27.51 -2.87 -19.46
CA LEU A 43 -28.18 -3.82 -18.55
C LEU A 43 -29.09 -3.12 -17.54
N LEU A 44 -28.69 -1.96 -17.00
CA LEU A 44 -29.54 -1.18 -16.10
C LEU A 44 -30.74 -0.57 -16.84
N LEU A 45 -30.58 -0.13 -18.07
CA LEU A 45 -31.64 0.43 -18.88
C LEU A 45 -32.67 -0.62 -19.35
N GLU A 46 -32.25 -1.87 -19.52
CA GLU A 46 -33.08 -3.00 -19.90
C GLU A 46 -33.90 -3.57 -18.69
N ARG A 47 -33.44 -3.29 -17.46
CA ARG A 47 -34.10 -3.76 -16.24
C ARG A 47 -35.16 -2.76 -15.77
N HIS A 48 -36.38 -3.19 -15.73
CA HIS A 48 -37.45 -2.45 -15.07
C HIS A 48 -37.54 -2.80 -13.57
N VAL A 49 -36.95 -1.97 -12.72
CA VAL A 49 -36.95 -2.18 -11.26
C VAL A 49 -37.81 -1.10 -10.61
N ARG A 50 -38.79 -1.51 -9.78
CA ARG A 50 -39.69 -0.55 -9.11
C ARG A 50 -39.02 0.29 -8.02
N GLN A 51 -37.90 -0.13 -7.46
CA GLN A 51 -37.13 0.58 -6.43
C GLN A 51 -35.66 0.10 -6.50
N GLY A 52 -34.90 0.57 -7.48
CA GLY A 52 -33.50 0.24 -7.62
C GLY A 52 -32.61 1.47 -7.33
N VAL A 53 -31.47 1.20 -6.76
CA VAL A 53 -30.44 2.20 -6.48
C VAL A 53 -29.18 1.86 -7.24
N VAL A 54 -28.57 2.84 -7.87
CA VAL A 54 -27.26 2.72 -8.55
C VAL A 54 -26.26 3.58 -7.81
N PHE A 55 -25.14 2.98 -7.46
CA PHE A 55 -23.98 3.65 -6.90
C PHE A 55 -23.00 3.94 -8.04
N ALA A 56 -23.00 5.19 -8.51
CA ALA A 56 -22.21 5.65 -9.65
C ALA A 56 -20.79 6.04 -9.20
N CYS A 57 -19.83 5.20 -9.51
CA CYS A 57 -18.41 5.40 -9.15
C CYS A 57 -17.57 5.94 -10.31
N CYS A 58 -18.16 6.20 -11.46
CA CYS A 58 -17.49 6.72 -12.66
C CYS A 58 -18.38 7.71 -13.42
N SER A 59 -17.81 8.45 -14.36
CA SER A 59 -18.57 9.34 -15.24
C SER A 59 -19.26 8.55 -16.33
N ALA A 60 -20.59 8.74 -16.48
CA ALA A 60 -21.42 8.11 -17.49
C ALA A 60 -22.71 8.94 -17.70
N PRO A 61 -23.55 8.66 -18.71
CA PRO A 61 -24.79 9.37 -18.96
C PRO A 61 -25.90 9.00 -17.97
N TRP A 62 -25.69 9.29 -16.69
CA TRP A 62 -26.56 8.88 -15.57
C TRP A 62 -27.96 9.47 -15.64
N ALA A 63 -28.15 10.63 -16.29
CA ALA A 63 -29.47 11.21 -16.51
C ALA A 63 -30.44 10.25 -17.22
N ARG A 64 -29.93 9.42 -18.14
CA ARG A 64 -30.73 8.40 -18.83
C ARG A 64 -31.13 7.26 -17.89
N VAL A 65 -30.23 6.85 -17.00
CA VAL A 65 -30.51 5.81 -16.00
C VAL A 65 -31.52 6.32 -14.97
N ALA A 66 -31.34 7.56 -14.49
CA ALA A 66 -32.29 8.21 -13.59
C ALA A 66 -33.71 8.39 -14.21
N ALA A 67 -33.77 8.78 -15.49
CA ALA A 67 -35.04 8.90 -16.23
C ALA A 67 -35.77 7.54 -16.38
N ASN A 68 -35.04 6.42 -16.28
CA ASN A 68 -35.59 5.07 -16.30
C ASN A 68 -36.08 4.57 -14.90
N GLY A 69 -36.19 5.47 -13.92
CA GLY A 69 -36.74 5.19 -12.58
C GLY A 69 -35.71 4.76 -11.53
N TRP A 70 -34.40 4.83 -11.85
CA TRP A 70 -33.36 4.52 -10.88
C TRP A 70 -32.98 5.72 -10.01
N THR A 71 -32.74 5.49 -8.74
CA THR A 71 -32.06 6.48 -7.89
C THR A 71 -30.55 6.29 -8.07
N VAL A 72 -29.87 7.29 -8.66
CA VAL A 72 -28.43 7.22 -8.93
C VAL A 72 -27.68 8.09 -7.93
N TYR A 73 -26.88 7.47 -7.06
CA TYR A 73 -26.00 8.17 -6.12
C TYR A 73 -24.63 8.43 -6.72
N ASP A 74 -24.19 9.70 -6.71
CA ASP A 74 -22.79 10.04 -7.07
C ASP A 74 -21.86 9.72 -5.90
N CYS A 75 -21.02 8.72 -6.09
CA CYS A 75 -20.06 8.27 -5.08
C CYS A 75 -18.67 8.90 -5.23
N ARG A 76 -18.41 9.72 -6.27
CA ARG A 76 -17.07 10.24 -6.59
C ARG A 76 -16.57 11.30 -5.61
N SER A 77 -17.49 12.13 -5.11
CA SER A 77 -17.13 13.22 -4.18
C SER A 77 -18.28 13.61 -3.28
N ALA A 78 -17.99 13.85 -2.01
CA ALA A 78 -18.97 14.31 -1.05
C ALA A 78 -19.39 15.77 -1.28
N ASP A 79 -18.47 16.59 -1.74
CA ASP A 79 -18.61 18.05 -1.79
C ASP A 79 -18.39 18.65 -3.21
N GLY A 80 -18.08 17.79 -4.20
CA GLY A 80 -17.89 18.20 -5.60
C GLY A 80 -19.21 18.44 -6.35
N PRO A 81 -19.11 18.93 -7.61
CA PRO A 81 -20.28 19.06 -8.49
C PRO A 81 -20.88 17.68 -8.80
N LEU A 82 -22.18 17.57 -8.69
CA LEU A 82 -22.90 16.33 -9.03
C LEU A 82 -22.87 16.07 -10.54
N MET A 83 -22.82 14.79 -10.90
CA MET A 83 -23.12 14.37 -12.26
C MET A 83 -24.60 14.60 -12.60
N ASP A 84 -24.85 14.90 -13.86
CA ASP A 84 -26.22 15.08 -14.35
C ASP A 84 -27.07 13.80 -14.13
N GLY A 85 -28.24 13.95 -13.57
CA GLY A 85 -29.14 12.84 -13.19
C GLY A 85 -28.75 12.11 -11.90
N CYS A 86 -27.70 12.51 -11.19
CA CYS A 86 -27.32 11.93 -9.90
C CYS A 86 -27.84 12.76 -8.72
N VAL A 87 -28.06 12.06 -7.62
CA VAL A 87 -28.31 12.66 -6.30
C VAL A 87 -27.08 12.45 -5.42
N ARG A 88 -26.93 13.33 -4.43
CA ARG A 88 -25.80 13.25 -3.49
C ARG A 88 -25.95 12.03 -2.58
N LEU A 89 -24.89 11.28 -2.43
CA LEU A 89 -24.86 10.19 -1.46
C LEU A 89 -25.03 10.78 -0.05
N PRO A 90 -25.99 10.27 0.75
CA PRO A 90 -26.17 10.77 2.11
C PRO A 90 -24.88 10.69 2.92
N ARG A 91 -24.55 11.72 3.68
CA ARG A 91 -23.34 11.75 4.53
C ARG A 91 -23.26 10.59 5.50
N SER A 92 -24.39 10.11 5.99
CA SER A 92 -24.50 8.89 6.80
C SER A 92 -24.01 7.64 6.08
N VAL A 93 -24.12 7.57 4.76
CA VAL A 93 -23.65 6.43 3.95
C VAL A 93 -22.18 6.59 3.60
N LEU A 94 -21.69 7.80 3.37
CA LEU A 94 -20.27 8.08 3.08
C LEU A 94 -19.34 7.91 4.30
N GLY A 95 -19.74 8.43 5.46
CA GLY A 95 -19.04 8.14 6.72
C GLY A 95 -19.16 6.67 7.11
N TRP A 96 -20.18 6.01 6.62
CA TRP A 96 -20.48 4.62 6.86
C TRP A 96 -19.62 3.65 6.02
N THR A 97 -19.25 3.99 4.79
CA THR A 97 -18.50 3.09 3.91
C THR A 97 -17.09 2.78 4.40
N VAL A 98 -16.39 3.74 5.00
CA VAL A 98 -15.07 3.50 5.57
C VAL A 98 -15.18 3.10 7.04
N ASP A 99 -15.89 3.88 7.83
CA ASP A 99 -15.92 3.70 9.29
C ASP A 99 -16.73 2.49 9.76
N ARG A 100 -17.84 2.17 9.10
CA ARG A 100 -18.71 1.07 9.53
C ARG A 100 -18.31 -0.27 8.92
N PHE A 101 -17.75 -0.30 7.72
CA PHE A 101 -17.12 -1.50 7.17
C PHE A 101 -15.98 -1.95 8.10
N VAL A 102 -15.13 -1.03 8.51
CA VAL A 102 -14.04 -1.31 9.46
C VAL A 102 -14.61 -1.70 10.84
N ARG A 103 -15.61 -1.00 11.39
CA ARG A 103 -16.22 -1.35 12.70
C ARG A 103 -16.95 -2.69 12.70
N GLN A 104 -17.73 -3.00 11.67
CA GLN A 104 -18.43 -4.28 11.61
C GLN A 104 -17.48 -5.44 11.39
N TRP A 105 -16.40 -5.20 10.66
CA TRP A 105 -15.37 -6.19 10.46
C TRP A 105 -14.62 -6.51 11.76
N TRP A 106 -14.30 -5.49 12.58
CA TRP A 106 -13.69 -5.66 13.91
C TRP A 106 -14.69 -6.09 14.99
N GLY A 107 -15.90 -5.57 14.97
CA GLY A 107 -16.91 -5.80 16.03
C GLY A 107 -17.52 -7.21 16.08
N ARG A 108 -17.27 -8.07 15.09
CA ARG A 108 -17.71 -9.48 15.09
C ARG A 108 -16.74 -10.44 15.79
N ARG A 109 -15.63 -9.93 16.38
CA ARG A 109 -14.51 -10.75 16.83
C ARG A 109 -14.07 -10.46 18.25
N GLU A 110 -14.90 -10.83 19.21
CA GLU A 110 -14.49 -10.80 20.62
C GLU A 110 -13.73 -12.07 21.08
N THR A 111 -13.54 -13.11 20.26
CA THR A 111 -13.10 -14.41 20.75
C THR A 111 -11.74 -14.92 20.28
N ASP A 112 -11.22 -14.50 19.17
CA ASP A 112 -9.80 -14.71 18.78
C ASP A 112 -9.41 -13.89 17.55
N PRO A 113 -8.72 -12.76 17.72
CA PRO A 113 -8.44 -11.85 16.62
C PRO A 113 -7.40 -12.35 15.61
N TRP A 114 -6.63 -13.41 15.91
CA TRP A 114 -5.43 -13.71 15.15
C TRP A 114 -5.48 -14.92 14.23
N SER A 115 -6.10 -16.01 14.60
CA SER A 115 -6.14 -17.20 13.74
C SER A 115 -6.92 -16.95 12.46
N ASP A 116 -7.93 -16.09 12.55
CA ASP A 116 -8.82 -15.78 11.44
C ASP A 116 -8.45 -14.47 10.71
N ALA A 117 -7.80 -13.48 11.39
CA ALA A 117 -7.50 -12.18 10.78
C ALA A 117 -6.52 -12.29 9.62
N SER A 118 -5.53 -13.18 9.69
CA SER A 118 -4.59 -13.39 8.58
C SER A 118 -5.27 -14.09 7.39
N VAL A 119 -6.15 -15.04 7.67
CA VAL A 119 -6.91 -15.78 6.65
C VAL A 119 -7.96 -14.87 6.02
N GLU A 120 -8.69 -14.08 6.81
CA GLU A 120 -9.72 -13.17 6.27
C GLU A 120 -9.16 -11.88 5.70
N LEU A 121 -8.04 -11.35 6.18
CA LEU A 121 -7.32 -10.30 5.48
C LEU A 121 -6.92 -10.80 4.09
N GLY A 122 -6.43 -12.03 3.99
CA GLY A 122 -6.16 -12.71 2.73
C GLY A 122 -7.40 -12.88 1.85
N VAL A 123 -8.53 -13.27 2.41
CA VAL A 123 -9.81 -13.45 1.69
C VAL A 123 -10.40 -12.11 1.27
N LEU A 124 -10.43 -11.10 2.13
CA LEU A 124 -10.90 -9.75 1.76
C LEU A 124 -10.03 -9.10 0.67
N LEU A 125 -8.73 -9.37 0.68
CA LEU A 125 -7.80 -8.89 -0.34
C LEU A 125 -7.88 -9.72 -1.64
N SER A 126 -8.31 -11.00 -1.56
CA SER A 126 -8.50 -11.85 -2.73
C SER A 126 -9.84 -11.59 -3.44
N ASP A 127 -10.88 -11.23 -2.71
CA ASP A 127 -12.22 -10.94 -3.26
C ASP A 127 -12.37 -9.50 -3.77
N ALA A 128 -11.55 -8.56 -3.28
CA ALA A 128 -11.42 -7.25 -3.91
C ALA A 128 -10.62 -7.42 -5.21
N PRO A 129 -11.13 -6.96 -6.38
CA PRO A 129 -10.28 -6.91 -7.55
C PRO A 129 -9.02 -6.12 -7.19
N LEU A 130 -7.85 -6.78 -7.26
CA LEU A 130 -6.54 -6.25 -6.80
C LEU A 130 -6.17 -4.87 -7.39
N GLY A 131 -6.87 -4.43 -8.45
CA GLY A 131 -6.76 -3.09 -9.02
C GLY A 131 -7.62 -2.01 -8.37
N ALA A 132 -8.49 -2.37 -7.43
CA ALA A 132 -9.48 -1.45 -6.87
C ALA A 132 -9.10 -0.87 -5.50
N LEU A 133 -8.24 -1.54 -4.75
CA LEU A 133 -7.69 -1.05 -3.48
C LEU A 133 -6.25 -0.60 -3.65
N GLY A 134 -5.85 0.39 -2.87
CA GLY A 134 -4.45 0.82 -2.82
C GLY A 134 -3.51 -0.32 -2.46
N ARG A 135 -2.36 -0.35 -3.11
CA ARG A 135 -1.34 -1.38 -2.91
C ARG A 135 -0.45 -1.04 -1.73
N VAL A 136 -0.04 -2.07 -0.99
CA VAL A 136 0.97 -1.91 0.06
C VAL A 136 2.31 -2.45 -0.46
N LEU A 137 3.33 -1.63 -0.33
CA LEU A 137 4.73 -1.99 -0.58
C LEU A 137 5.50 -1.87 0.73
N LEU A 138 5.79 -3.01 1.33
CA LEU A 138 6.64 -3.05 2.53
C LEU A 138 8.11 -2.90 2.12
N VAL A 139 8.90 -2.22 2.94
CA VAL A 139 10.34 -2.08 2.75
C VAL A 139 11.03 -2.63 3.99
N THR A 140 11.72 -3.76 3.84
CA THR A 140 12.40 -4.43 4.96
C THR A 140 13.71 -5.10 4.54
N SER A 141 14.33 -5.82 5.46
CA SER A 141 15.60 -6.53 5.27
C SER A 141 15.79 -7.57 6.37
N GLY A 142 16.75 -8.48 6.21
CA GLY A 142 17.16 -9.40 7.27
C GLY A 142 18.14 -8.80 8.30
N SER A 143 18.55 -7.53 8.16
CA SER A 143 19.52 -6.89 9.07
C SER A 143 19.34 -5.38 9.12
N GLY A 144 19.85 -4.75 10.19
CA GLY A 144 19.82 -3.30 10.38
C GLY A 144 20.81 -2.54 9.48
N GLY A 145 20.63 -1.23 9.34
CA GLY A 145 21.61 -0.34 8.67
C GLY A 145 21.80 -0.53 7.17
N VAL A 146 20.83 -1.10 6.47
CA VAL A 146 20.92 -1.40 5.03
C VAL A 146 20.30 -0.34 4.12
N GLY A 147 19.70 0.73 4.68
CA GLY A 147 19.10 1.83 3.92
C GLY A 147 17.59 1.67 3.67
N LYS A 148 16.85 0.91 4.49
CA LYS A 148 15.39 0.73 4.39
C LYS A 148 14.64 2.06 4.37
N SER A 149 14.78 2.86 5.42
CA SER A 149 14.05 4.12 5.58
C SER A 149 14.37 5.15 4.49
N VAL A 150 15.59 5.17 3.99
CA VAL A 150 15.98 6.00 2.84
C VAL A 150 15.26 5.52 1.59
N SER A 151 15.23 4.21 1.36
CA SER A 151 14.55 3.61 0.19
C SER A 151 13.04 3.85 0.25
N ALA A 152 12.42 3.68 1.42
CA ALA A 152 10.99 3.92 1.61
C ALA A 152 10.61 5.37 1.30
N ARG A 153 11.36 6.35 1.85
CA ARG A 153 11.16 7.78 1.56
C ARG A 153 11.29 8.10 0.08
N ARG A 154 12.34 7.59 -0.57
CA ARG A 154 12.59 7.86 -1.99
C ARG A 154 11.55 7.22 -2.91
N LEU A 155 11.04 6.05 -2.55
CA LEU A 155 9.92 5.42 -3.25
C LEU A 155 8.65 6.25 -3.10
N ALA A 156 8.31 6.68 -1.87
CA ALA A 156 7.14 7.52 -1.63
C ALA A 156 7.25 8.87 -2.37
N TRP A 157 8.44 9.51 -2.36
CA TRP A 157 8.70 10.74 -3.11
C TRP A 157 8.44 10.55 -4.61
N ARG A 158 9.05 9.54 -5.22
CA ARG A 158 8.91 9.30 -6.65
C ARG A 158 7.49 8.90 -7.02
N ALA A 159 6.86 8.07 -6.20
CA ALA A 159 5.47 7.68 -6.41
C ALA A 159 4.52 8.89 -6.34
N GLY A 160 4.70 9.80 -5.38
CA GLY A 160 3.87 10.99 -5.22
C GLY A 160 4.01 12.02 -6.36
N GLN A 161 5.04 11.91 -7.20
CA GLN A 161 5.15 12.70 -8.43
C GLN A 161 4.24 12.18 -9.56
N VAL A 162 3.77 10.94 -9.46
CA VAL A 162 3.00 10.27 -10.52
C VAL A 162 1.59 9.89 -10.04
N LEU A 163 1.49 9.40 -8.82
CA LEU A 163 0.23 8.97 -8.20
C LEU A 163 -0.35 10.10 -7.35
N PRO A 164 -1.65 10.34 -7.39
CA PRO A 164 -2.29 11.43 -6.65
C PRO A 164 -2.27 11.23 -5.12
N HIS A 165 -2.33 9.97 -4.65
CA HIS A 165 -2.46 9.66 -3.22
C HIS A 165 -1.43 8.61 -2.79
N VAL A 166 -0.36 9.07 -2.15
CA VAL A 166 0.71 8.20 -1.62
C VAL A 166 0.86 8.43 -0.13
N LEU A 167 0.98 7.34 0.63
CA LEU A 167 1.20 7.35 2.07
C LEU A 167 2.52 6.64 2.39
N LEU A 168 3.36 7.27 3.18
CA LEU A 168 4.50 6.65 3.85
C LEU A 168 4.12 6.32 5.29
N VAL A 169 4.25 5.07 5.69
CA VAL A 169 3.98 4.60 7.05
C VAL A 169 5.29 4.23 7.73
N ASP A 170 5.56 4.81 8.90
CA ASP A 170 6.65 4.38 9.76
C ASP A 170 6.22 3.11 10.52
N GLY A 171 6.59 1.96 10.01
CA GLY A 171 6.36 0.65 10.62
C GLY A 171 7.49 0.20 11.55
N ASN A 172 8.52 1.04 11.74
CA ASN A 172 9.62 0.78 12.66
C ASN A 172 9.27 1.28 14.08
N ALA A 173 8.31 0.63 14.71
CA ALA A 173 7.77 1.07 15.99
C ALA A 173 8.79 1.00 17.15
N ARG A 174 9.82 0.15 17.05
CA ARG A 174 10.88 0.03 18.07
C ARG A 174 11.95 1.14 17.94
N GLN A 175 12.20 1.58 16.72
CA GLN A 175 13.17 2.65 16.41
C GLN A 175 12.61 3.63 15.38
N PRO A 176 11.58 4.43 15.75
CA PRO A 176 10.94 5.37 14.85
C PRO A 176 11.97 6.28 14.18
N SER A 177 11.99 6.28 12.85
CA SER A 177 12.99 7.02 12.08
C SER A 177 12.39 8.17 11.26
N GLN A 178 11.13 8.08 10.92
CA GLN A 178 10.49 9.07 10.06
C GLN A 178 10.22 10.37 10.80
N SER A 179 9.84 10.30 12.07
CA SER A 179 9.59 11.49 12.90
C SER A 179 10.82 12.38 13.05
N SER A 180 12.00 11.79 13.27
CA SER A 180 13.25 12.53 13.37
C SER A 180 13.71 13.08 12.02
N PHE A 181 13.39 12.40 10.91
CA PHE A 181 13.74 12.86 9.58
C PHE A 181 12.89 14.05 9.14
N PHE A 182 11.57 13.94 9.22
CA PHE A 182 10.67 15.00 8.75
C PHE A 182 10.61 16.20 9.70
N ASN A 183 10.89 15.99 10.99
CA ASN A 183 10.90 17.03 12.02
C ASN A 183 9.73 18.03 11.84
N PRO A 184 8.48 17.59 12.01
CA PRO A 184 7.31 18.42 11.73
C PRO A 184 7.37 19.74 12.47
N LEU A 185 7.10 20.84 11.76
CA LEU A 185 7.19 22.21 12.29
C LEU A 185 6.23 22.44 13.47
N ASP A 186 5.07 21.81 13.42
CA ASP A 186 4.07 21.87 14.49
C ASP A 186 3.89 20.49 15.14
N LYS A 187 4.42 20.34 16.34
CA LYS A 187 4.28 19.10 17.13
C LYS A 187 2.82 18.72 17.41
N ARG A 188 1.89 19.69 17.38
CA ARG A 188 0.44 19.43 17.56
C ARG A 188 -0.20 18.74 16.37
N ARG A 189 0.43 18.81 15.21
CA ARG A 189 -0.02 18.14 13.97
C ARG A 189 0.66 16.79 13.76
N PHE A 190 1.56 16.43 14.65
CA PHE A 190 2.23 15.14 14.64
C PHE A 190 1.24 14.06 15.06
N LYS A 191 0.88 13.21 14.11
CA LYS A 191 -0.07 12.12 14.32
C LYS A 191 0.62 10.78 14.11
N THR A 192 0.28 9.82 14.93
CA THR A 192 0.88 8.49 14.91
C THR A 192 -0.16 7.42 14.60
N VAL A 193 0.28 6.28 14.05
CA VAL A 193 -0.59 5.14 13.77
C VAL A 193 -1.34 4.69 15.03
N SER A 194 -0.73 4.82 16.23
CA SER A 194 -1.36 4.44 17.49
C SER A 194 -2.56 5.32 17.90
N GLU A 195 -2.76 6.47 17.26
CA GLU A 195 -3.94 7.31 17.48
C GLU A 195 -5.15 6.85 16.67
N TRP A 196 -4.92 6.09 15.62
CA TRP A 196 -6.01 5.50 14.86
C TRP A 196 -6.75 4.42 15.65
N ARG A 197 -8.05 4.39 15.49
CA ARG A 197 -8.93 3.34 16.04
C ARG A 197 -9.90 2.90 14.94
N PRO A 198 -10.38 1.65 14.97
CA PRO A 198 -11.44 1.20 14.08
C PRO A 198 -12.64 2.16 14.12
N GLY A 199 -13.04 2.63 12.94
CA GLY A 199 -14.11 3.61 12.79
C GLY A 199 -13.67 5.06 12.68
N LEU A 200 -12.41 5.38 12.88
CA LEU A 200 -11.88 6.72 12.59
C LEU A 200 -11.37 6.79 11.16
N ASN A 201 -11.54 7.94 10.52
CA ASN A 201 -10.90 8.19 9.23
C ASN A 201 -9.38 8.24 9.43
N PRO A 202 -8.59 7.39 8.73
CA PRO A 202 -7.13 7.33 8.87
C PRO A 202 -6.46 8.70 8.68
N VAL A 203 -6.89 9.48 7.69
CA VAL A 203 -6.28 10.78 7.38
C VAL A 203 -6.46 11.76 8.53
N SER A 204 -7.66 11.86 9.09
CA SER A 204 -7.92 12.83 10.17
C SER A 204 -7.33 12.40 11.51
N SER A 205 -7.14 11.11 11.75
CA SER A 205 -6.71 10.58 13.06
C SER A 205 -5.22 10.28 13.16
N ALA A 206 -4.59 9.75 12.10
CA ALA A 206 -3.26 9.17 12.20
C ALA A 206 -2.27 9.65 11.12
N VAL A 207 -2.68 10.52 10.20
CA VAL A 207 -1.85 10.95 9.08
C VAL A 207 -1.50 12.43 9.20
N THR A 208 -0.25 12.76 8.96
CA THR A 208 0.23 14.14 8.76
C THR A 208 0.35 14.36 7.24
N LEU A 209 -0.34 15.38 6.74
CA LEU A 209 -0.39 15.64 5.31
C LEU A 209 0.95 16.18 4.79
N GLY A 210 1.33 15.83 3.57
CA GLY A 210 2.57 16.24 2.94
C GLY A 210 2.73 17.76 2.87
N ARG A 211 1.63 18.51 2.67
CA ARG A 211 1.62 19.98 2.74
C ARG A 211 2.03 20.54 4.11
N ASP A 212 1.78 19.81 5.20
CA ASP A 212 2.17 20.17 6.55
C ASP A 212 3.61 19.71 6.89
N LEU A 213 4.24 18.97 5.95
CA LEU A 213 5.60 18.46 6.00
C LEU A 213 6.48 19.10 4.89
N HIS A 214 6.49 20.44 4.79
CA HIS A 214 7.28 21.17 3.79
C HIS A 214 6.87 20.93 2.32
N GLY A 215 5.63 20.50 2.05
CA GLY A 215 5.10 20.32 0.69
C GLY A 215 5.56 19.03 0.01
N PHE A 216 5.82 17.97 0.77
CA PHE A 216 6.10 16.67 0.18
C PHE A 216 4.91 16.14 -0.63
N PRO A 217 5.15 15.45 -1.77
CA PRO A 217 4.10 14.93 -2.63
C PRO A 217 3.48 13.63 -2.09
N PHE A 218 3.57 13.39 -0.79
CA PHE A 218 3.02 12.23 -0.10
C PHE A 218 2.73 12.57 1.36
N ASP A 219 1.82 11.85 1.96
CA ASP A 219 1.46 11.97 3.37
C ASP A 219 2.25 10.98 4.22
N VAL A 220 2.31 11.23 5.54
CA VAL A 220 3.06 10.37 6.47
C VAL A 220 2.23 9.98 7.68
N ALA A 221 2.19 8.68 7.99
CA ALA A 221 1.72 8.15 9.26
C ALA A 221 2.94 7.73 10.09
N PHE A 222 3.16 8.41 11.21
CA PHE A 222 4.33 8.15 12.04
C PHE A 222 4.11 6.97 12.99
N ALA A 223 5.21 6.31 13.36
CA ALA A 223 5.18 5.36 14.46
C ALA A 223 4.97 6.08 15.80
N PRO A 224 4.42 5.41 16.83
CA PRO A 224 4.35 5.95 18.17
C PRO A 224 5.75 6.34 18.68
N PRO A 225 5.86 7.36 19.54
CA PRO A 225 7.12 7.74 20.15
C PRO A 225 7.76 6.54 20.88
N ARG A 226 9.09 6.53 20.94
CA ARG A 226 9.84 5.47 21.65
C ARG A 226 9.34 5.35 23.09
N GLY A 227 8.99 4.14 23.51
CA GLY A 227 8.44 3.85 24.84
C GLY A 227 6.93 4.12 25.02
N ALA A 228 6.26 4.68 24.01
CA ALA A 228 4.80 4.89 23.99
C ALA A 228 4.06 3.90 23.08
N ALA A 229 4.79 2.94 22.48
CA ALA A 229 4.16 1.89 21.70
C ALA A 229 3.30 0.99 22.60
N PRO A 230 2.08 0.60 22.18
CA PRO A 230 1.31 -0.41 22.86
C PRO A 230 2.06 -1.75 22.88
N SER A 231 1.52 -2.74 23.62
CA SER A 231 2.04 -4.10 23.59
C SER A 231 2.06 -4.67 22.17
N ASP A 232 3.00 -5.55 21.89
CA ASP A 232 3.28 -6.03 20.52
C ASP A 232 2.04 -6.66 19.85
N ASP A 233 1.19 -7.34 20.59
CA ASP A 233 -0.07 -7.91 20.13
C ASP A 233 -1.07 -6.84 19.62
N VAL A 234 -1.23 -5.76 20.37
CA VAL A 234 -2.10 -4.63 19.99
C VAL A 234 -1.47 -3.79 18.88
N LEU A 235 -0.15 -3.67 18.88
CA LEU A 235 0.60 -2.84 17.94
C LEU A 235 0.41 -3.29 16.49
N TRP A 236 0.71 -4.56 16.20
CA TRP A 236 0.67 -5.06 14.81
C TRP A 236 -0.76 -5.21 14.29
N GLN A 237 -1.71 -5.50 15.19
CA GLN A 237 -3.14 -5.43 14.88
C GLN A 237 -3.56 -4.02 14.49
N GLY A 238 -3.12 -3.03 15.24
CA GLY A 238 -3.39 -1.63 14.96
C GLY A 238 -2.84 -1.21 13.59
N TYR A 239 -1.61 -1.64 13.24
CA TYR A 239 -1.03 -1.39 11.92
C TYR A 239 -1.81 -2.08 10.80
N ALA A 240 -2.15 -3.36 10.97
CA ALA A 240 -2.90 -4.11 9.96
C ALA A 240 -4.26 -3.45 9.67
N GLY A 241 -5.01 -3.10 10.72
CA GLY A 241 -6.30 -2.43 10.58
C GLY A 241 -6.18 -1.03 9.97
N PHE A 242 -5.17 -0.25 10.39
CA PHE A 242 -4.88 1.05 9.80
C PHE A 242 -4.56 0.95 8.31
N LEU A 243 -3.70 0.02 7.90
CA LEU A 243 -3.34 -0.19 6.50
C LEU A 243 -4.54 -0.60 5.66
N LEU A 244 -5.40 -1.48 6.19
CA LEU A 244 -6.63 -1.87 5.52
C LEU A 244 -7.55 -0.66 5.27
N ALA A 245 -7.77 0.17 6.30
CA ALA A 245 -8.56 1.39 6.17
C ALA A 245 -7.91 2.42 5.22
N ALA A 246 -6.59 2.57 5.27
CA ALA A 246 -5.84 3.50 4.43
C ALA A 246 -5.85 3.11 2.94
N ARG A 247 -5.93 1.81 2.59
CA ARG A 247 -6.01 1.34 1.19
C ARG A 247 -7.18 1.92 0.41
N VAL A 248 -8.22 2.31 1.09
CA VAL A 248 -9.38 2.93 0.46
C VAL A 248 -9.08 4.35 -0.02
N LEU A 249 -8.12 5.01 0.62
CA LEU A 249 -7.82 6.43 0.44
C LEU A 249 -6.56 6.68 -0.37
N TYR A 250 -5.63 5.73 -0.38
CA TYR A 250 -4.31 5.88 -1.00
C TYR A 250 -4.10 4.87 -2.14
N ASP A 251 -3.44 5.31 -3.21
CA ASP A 251 -3.07 4.46 -4.34
C ASP A 251 -1.91 3.55 -3.98
N LEU A 252 -0.92 4.11 -3.28
CA LEU A 252 0.24 3.40 -2.77
C LEU A 252 0.46 3.73 -1.30
N ILE A 253 0.67 2.69 -0.50
CA ILE A 253 1.12 2.78 0.88
C ILE A 253 2.50 2.13 0.95
N VAL A 254 3.53 2.93 1.20
CA VAL A 254 4.90 2.46 1.44
C VAL A 254 5.10 2.31 2.94
N VAL A 255 5.41 1.11 3.40
CA VAL A 255 5.64 0.83 4.82
C VAL A 255 7.13 0.64 5.08
N ASP A 256 7.77 1.57 5.81
CA ASP A 256 9.14 1.44 6.30
C ASP A 256 9.15 0.51 7.52
N LEU A 257 9.39 -0.77 7.29
CA LEU A 257 9.36 -1.79 8.33
C LEU A 257 10.77 -2.00 8.91
N ASP A 258 10.85 -2.38 10.19
CA ASP A 258 12.13 -2.77 10.77
C ASP A 258 12.73 -4.01 10.06
N HIS A 259 13.98 -4.37 10.39
CA HIS A 259 14.52 -5.64 9.92
C HIS A 259 13.72 -6.80 10.52
N VAL A 260 13.51 -7.82 9.71
CA VAL A 260 12.75 -9.02 10.07
C VAL A 260 13.70 -10.20 10.02
N LEU A 261 13.85 -10.87 11.14
CA LEU A 261 14.67 -12.08 11.23
C LEU A 261 13.84 -13.32 10.86
N TYR A 262 14.53 -14.39 10.49
CA TYR A 262 13.88 -15.67 10.18
C TYR A 262 12.92 -16.14 11.29
N GLN A 263 13.34 -16.05 12.55
CA GLN A 263 12.54 -16.44 13.71
C GLN A 263 11.29 -15.57 13.93
N ASP A 264 11.28 -14.36 13.44
CA ASP A 264 10.15 -13.44 13.60
C ASP A 264 9.00 -13.76 12.64
N LEU A 265 9.26 -14.53 11.57
CA LEU A 265 8.28 -14.76 10.49
C LEU A 265 7.09 -15.61 10.93
N GLY A 266 7.29 -16.52 11.88
CA GLY A 266 6.24 -17.39 12.42
C GLY A 266 5.57 -16.85 13.68
N ASP A 267 6.04 -15.71 14.21
CA ASP A 267 5.54 -15.14 15.46
C ASP A 267 4.62 -13.95 15.18
N GLY A 268 3.32 -14.14 15.41
CA GLY A 268 2.29 -13.10 15.23
C GLY A 268 2.49 -11.83 16.08
N LEU A 269 3.34 -11.90 17.11
CA LEU A 269 3.68 -10.75 17.99
C LEU A 269 4.83 -9.91 17.44
N THR A 270 5.36 -10.25 16.27
CA THR A 270 6.45 -9.51 15.60
C THR A 270 5.96 -8.80 14.33
N ALA A 271 6.77 -7.88 13.83
CA ALA A 271 6.53 -7.26 12.52
C ALA A 271 6.54 -8.30 11.37
N GLY A 272 7.30 -9.38 11.52
CA GLY A 272 7.39 -10.46 10.54
C GLY A 272 6.09 -11.24 10.42
N GLY A 273 5.69 -11.93 11.50
CA GLY A 273 4.49 -12.77 11.50
C GLY A 273 3.19 -11.99 11.65
N GLY A 274 3.19 -10.86 12.37
CA GLY A 274 1.98 -10.06 12.61
C GLY A 274 1.61 -9.11 11.47
N LEU A 275 2.54 -8.75 10.58
CA LEU A 275 2.27 -7.79 9.52
C LEU A 275 2.83 -8.23 8.14
N LEU A 276 4.13 -8.54 8.04
CA LEU A 276 4.77 -8.81 6.76
C LEU A 276 4.17 -10.06 6.08
N VAL A 277 4.17 -11.19 6.75
CA VAL A 277 3.71 -12.47 6.16
C VAL A 277 2.24 -12.42 5.77
N PRO A 278 1.29 -11.95 6.61
CA PRO A 278 -0.12 -11.83 6.23
C PRO A 278 -0.35 -10.94 5.01
N LEU A 279 0.33 -9.79 4.93
CA LEU A 279 0.19 -8.88 3.80
C LEU A 279 0.72 -9.50 2.50
N LEU A 280 1.85 -10.21 2.54
CA LEU A 280 2.41 -10.89 1.36
C LEU A 280 1.54 -12.06 0.89
N GLN A 281 0.97 -12.82 1.82
CA GLN A 281 -0.01 -13.88 1.51
C GLN A 281 -1.30 -13.29 0.93
N GLY A 282 -1.70 -12.09 1.37
CA GLY A 282 -2.81 -11.31 0.83
C GLY A 282 -2.55 -10.66 -0.53
N GLY A 283 -1.38 -10.85 -1.14
CA GLY A 283 -1.05 -10.36 -2.49
C GLY A 283 -0.31 -9.02 -2.55
N ASP A 284 0.08 -8.47 -1.41
CA ASP A 284 0.96 -7.31 -1.36
C ASP A 284 2.40 -7.65 -1.70
N MET A 285 3.24 -6.62 -1.76
CA MET A 285 4.63 -6.77 -2.16
C MET A 285 5.59 -6.26 -1.09
N VAL A 286 6.79 -6.84 -1.07
CA VAL A 286 7.89 -6.36 -0.25
C VAL A 286 9.09 -6.01 -1.13
N LEU A 287 9.68 -4.85 -0.89
CA LEU A 287 11.05 -4.55 -1.29
C LEU A 287 12.00 -5.03 -0.20
N PHE A 288 12.63 -6.16 -0.42
CA PHE A 288 13.61 -6.75 0.48
C PHE A 288 15.01 -6.24 0.12
N ILE A 289 15.66 -5.56 1.05
CA ILE A 289 16.97 -4.94 0.84
C ILE A 289 18.06 -5.81 1.45
N VAL A 290 19.04 -6.16 0.62
CA VAL A 290 20.24 -6.89 1.06
C VAL A 290 21.45 -5.97 0.87
N LYS A 291 22.19 -5.73 1.94
CA LYS A 291 23.45 -4.98 1.86
C LYS A 291 24.60 -5.91 1.52
N ALA A 292 25.53 -5.44 0.71
CA ALA A 292 26.78 -6.14 0.44
C ALA A 292 27.59 -6.34 1.75
N GLY A 293 27.95 -7.58 2.02
CA GLY A 293 28.64 -8.00 3.23
C GLY A 293 28.26 -9.44 3.60
N ALA A 294 29.20 -10.23 4.10
CA ALA A 294 28.98 -11.66 4.33
C ALA A 294 27.80 -11.92 5.31
N GLN A 295 27.83 -11.26 6.47
CA GLN A 295 26.79 -11.47 7.49
C GLN A 295 25.42 -11.01 7.04
N THR A 296 25.32 -9.79 6.48
CA THR A 296 24.04 -9.24 6.02
C THR A 296 23.39 -10.04 4.90
N GLN A 297 24.21 -10.72 4.09
CA GLN A 297 23.71 -11.64 3.06
C GLN A 297 23.17 -12.94 3.67
N VAL A 298 23.88 -13.51 4.63
CA VAL A 298 23.44 -14.72 5.34
C VAL A 298 22.12 -14.45 6.04
N ASP A 299 21.98 -13.34 6.74
CA ASP A 299 20.75 -12.98 7.44
C ASP A 299 19.61 -12.74 6.44
N GLY A 300 19.90 -12.04 5.34
CA GLY A 300 18.93 -11.84 4.26
C GLY A 300 18.47 -13.15 3.61
N LEU A 301 19.40 -14.08 3.33
CA LEU A 301 19.08 -15.40 2.77
C LEU A 301 18.22 -16.23 3.71
N ARG A 302 18.52 -16.21 5.01
CA ARG A 302 17.71 -16.92 6.01
C ARG A 302 16.28 -16.42 6.02
N THR A 303 16.08 -15.10 6.07
CA THR A 303 14.74 -14.51 6.07
C THR A 303 14.00 -14.81 4.77
N LEU A 304 14.66 -14.68 3.60
CA LEU A 304 14.05 -15.02 2.30
C LEU A 304 13.68 -16.51 2.19
N THR A 305 14.50 -17.39 2.75
CA THR A 305 14.18 -18.84 2.84
C THR A 305 12.93 -19.05 3.67
N GLY A 306 12.83 -18.43 4.85
CA GLY A 306 11.64 -18.52 5.70
C GLY A 306 10.37 -17.99 5.03
N LEU A 307 10.44 -16.90 4.29
CA LEU A 307 9.30 -16.41 3.51
C LEU A 307 8.84 -17.44 2.47
N ALA A 308 9.78 -18.09 1.79
CA ALA A 308 9.45 -19.14 0.82
C ALA A 308 8.85 -20.38 1.48
N GLU A 309 9.37 -20.80 2.64
CA GLU A 309 8.84 -21.90 3.45
C GLU A 309 7.41 -21.64 3.94
N LEU A 310 7.06 -20.38 4.21
CA LEU A 310 5.70 -19.96 4.57
C LEU A 310 4.79 -19.76 3.36
N GLY A 311 5.21 -20.16 2.17
CA GLY A 311 4.39 -20.12 0.96
C GLY A 311 4.24 -18.73 0.33
N VAL A 312 5.06 -17.75 0.72
CA VAL A 312 5.05 -16.42 0.07
C VAL A 312 5.44 -16.55 -1.40
N LYS A 313 4.62 -16.01 -2.29
CA LYS A 313 4.85 -16.09 -3.73
C LYS A 313 6.10 -15.32 -4.12
N ARG A 314 6.95 -15.91 -4.97
CA ARG A 314 8.16 -15.27 -5.50
C ARG A 314 7.87 -13.88 -6.13
N GLY A 315 6.75 -13.73 -6.82
CA GLY A 315 6.34 -12.47 -7.45
C GLY A 315 6.02 -11.33 -6.47
N SER A 316 5.75 -11.66 -5.20
CA SER A 316 5.50 -10.66 -4.15
C SER A 316 6.80 -10.15 -3.50
N VAL A 317 7.95 -10.75 -3.78
CA VAL A 317 9.23 -10.37 -3.19
C VAL A 317 10.11 -9.69 -4.24
N LEU A 318 10.33 -8.38 -4.08
CA LEU A 318 11.23 -7.58 -4.89
C LEU A 318 12.56 -7.46 -4.16
N ILE A 319 13.68 -7.82 -4.78
CA ILE A 319 14.99 -7.87 -4.11
C ILE A 319 15.90 -6.79 -4.68
N LYS A 320 16.40 -5.94 -3.81
CA LYS A 320 17.41 -4.92 -4.12
C LYS A 320 18.68 -5.18 -3.32
N THR A 321 19.83 -5.01 -3.96
CA THR A 321 21.13 -5.03 -3.27
C THR A 321 21.69 -3.62 -3.14
N THR A 322 22.13 -3.26 -1.92
CA THR A 322 22.87 -2.02 -1.67
C THR A 322 24.34 -2.34 -1.48
N VAL A 323 25.22 -1.67 -2.24
CA VAL A 323 26.67 -1.82 -2.16
C VAL A 323 27.28 -0.56 -1.58
N PRO A 324 27.86 -0.61 -0.37
CA PRO A 324 28.55 0.52 0.25
C PRO A 324 29.77 0.97 -0.55
N LEU A 325 30.21 2.19 -0.30
CA LEU A 325 31.51 2.70 -0.76
C LEU A 325 32.65 1.73 -0.37
N GLY A 326 33.57 1.51 -1.30
CA GLY A 326 34.73 0.64 -1.08
C GLY A 326 34.50 -0.86 -1.29
N LEU A 327 33.29 -1.28 -1.60
CA LEU A 327 32.95 -2.68 -1.90
C LEU A 327 32.58 -2.91 -3.38
N GLU A 328 33.19 -2.18 -4.30
CA GLU A 328 32.81 -2.22 -5.73
C GLU A 328 33.06 -3.58 -6.40
N SER A 329 33.97 -4.39 -5.86
CA SER A 329 34.26 -5.76 -6.33
C SER A 329 33.31 -6.82 -5.79
N TRP A 330 32.40 -6.44 -4.89
CA TRP A 330 31.48 -7.39 -4.28
C TRP A 330 30.50 -7.97 -5.32
N LYS A 331 30.22 -9.27 -5.18
CA LYS A 331 29.33 -10.04 -6.04
C LYS A 331 28.06 -10.42 -5.29
N PRO A 332 26.84 -10.07 -5.79
CA PRO A 332 25.62 -10.51 -5.18
C PRO A 332 25.49 -12.03 -5.28
N PHE A 333 24.92 -12.67 -4.25
CA PHE A 333 24.43 -14.03 -4.36
C PHE A 333 23.25 -14.07 -5.33
N ASP A 334 23.04 -15.21 -5.99
CA ASP A 334 21.83 -15.44 -6.75
C ASP A 334 20.62 -15.56 -5.80
N MET A 335 19.91 -14.44 -5.67
CA MET A 335 18.68 -14.35 -4.90
C MET A 335 17.44 -14.51 -5.78
N GLY A 336 17.61 -14.68 -7.08
CA GLY A 336 16.53 -14.78 -8.05
C GLY A 336 15.55 -15.92 -7.79
N ARG A 337 15.98 -16.96 -7.07
CA ARG A 337 15.10 -18.06 -6.64
C ARG A 337 14.04 -17.65 -5.61
N PHE A 338 14.29 -16.59 -4.83
CA PHE A 338 13.39 -16.12 -3.77
C PHE A 338 12.48 -14.96 -4.19
N GLY A 339 12.86 -14.21 -5.22
CA GLY A 339 12.11 -13.02 -5.63
C GLY A 339 12.51 -12.51 -7.00
N LEU A 340 11.95 -11.35 -7.35
CA LEU A 340 12.29 -10.59 -8.54
C LEU A 340 13.46 -9.65 -8.23
N PHE A 341 14.58 -9.82 -8.89
CA PHE A 341 15.74 -8.97 -8.68
C PHE A 341 15.59 -7.61 -9.37
N MET A 342 15.54 -6.54 -8.59
CA MET A 342 15.34 -5.17 -9.08
C MET A 342 16.63 -4.50 -9.53
N GLY A 343 17.77 -4.87 -8.94
CA GLY A 343 19.07 -4.33 -9.31
C GLY A 343 19.99 -4.05 -8.13
N VAL A 344 21.13 -3.46 -8.44
CA VAL A 344 22.18 -3.08 -7.48
C VAL A 344 22.24 -1.57 -7.36
N GLU A 345 22.05 -1.07 -6.15
CA GLU A 345 22.24 0.33 -5.80
C GLU A 345 23.62 0.51 -5.18
N LYS A 346 24.54 1.16 -5.89
CA LYS A 346 25.88 1.48 -5.38
C LYS A 346 25.84 2.84 -4.70
N GLN A 347 26.21 2.84 -3.43
CA GLN A 347 26.35 4.09 -2.68
C GLN A 347 27.59 4.85 -3.18
N ASP A 348 27.47 6.17 -3.28
CA ASP A 348 28.58 7.06 -3.57
C ASP A 348 28.60 8.23 -2.56
N ALA A 349 29.71 8.95 -2.50
CA ALA A 349 29.90 10.05 -1.54
C ALA A 349 28.87 11.19 -1.74
N ARG A 350 28.41 11.39 -2.99
CA ARG A 350 27.41 12.41 -3.31
C ARG A 350 26.05 12.00 -2.76
N GLY A 351 25.66 10.73 -2.93
CA GLY A 351 24.42 10.19 -2.37
C GLY A 351 24.39 10.27 -0.85
N GLU A 352 25.50 9.92 -0.20
CA GLU A 352 25.62 10.05 1.26
C GLU A 352 25.46 11.49 1.73
N ALA A 353 26.02 12.48 1.01
CA ALA A 353 25.87 13.89 1.32
C ALA A 353 24.41 14.35 1.21
N HIS A 354 23.68 13.94 0.17
CA HIS A 354 22.23 14.22 0.03
C HIS A 354 21.39 13.58 1.14
N ILE A 355 21.72 12.33 1.51
CA ILE A 355 21.05 11.64 2.63
C ILE A 355 21.29 12.41 3.93
N ALA A 356 22.52 12.84 4.19
CA ALA A 356 22.86 13.63 5.37
C ALA A 356 22.17 15.00 5.38
N ALA A 357 22.00 15.63 4.22
CA ALA A 357 21.27 16.87 4.04
C ALA A 357 19.72 16.70 4.09
N ARG A 358 19.22 15.47 4.28
CA ARG A 358 17.79 15.14 4.22
C ARG A 358 17.12 15.45 2.88
N ASP A 359 17.89 15.49 1.81
CA ASP A 359 17.40 15.69 0.45
C ASP A 359 16.92 14.36 -0.14
N ILE A 360 15.61 14.10 -0.06
CA ILE A 360 15.00 12.90 -0.64
C ILE A 360 14.67 13.06 -2.14
N GLY A 361 14.57 14.30 -2.61
CA GLY A 361 14.30 14.63 -4.01
C GLY A 361 15.51 14.45 -4.93
N TRP A 362 16.70 14.23 -4.36
CA TRP A 362 17.90 14.01 -5.14
C TRP A 362 17.75 12.85 -6.12
N SER A 363 18.12 13.10 -7.36
CA SER A 363 18.04 12.14 -8.47
C SER A 363 19.43 11.76 -8.95
N ALA A 364 19.63 10.48 -9.18
CA ALA A 364 20.82 9.92 -9.82
C ALA A 364 20.42 8.73 -10.70
N PRO A 365 20.68 8.77 -12.01
CA PRO A 365 20.25 7.70 -12.93
C PRO A 365 20.67 6.28 -12.49
N ARG A 366 21.85 6.17 -11.84
CA ARG A 366 22.35 4.89 -11.33
C ARG A 366 21.59 4.31 -10.15
N LEU A 367 20.80 5.14 -9.45
CA LEU A 367 20.00 4.73 -8.31
C LEU A 367 18.52 4.69 -8.68
N ASP A 368 18.12 5.59 -9.57
CA ASP A 368 16.74 5.81 -9.94
C ASP A 368 16.15 4.64 -10.72
N PHE A 369 16.97 3.94 -11.54
CA PHE A 369 16.50 2.81 -12.31
C PHE A 369 15.96 1.66 -11.43
N VAL A 370 16.57 1.40 -10.26
CA VAL A 370 16.09 0.38 -9.32
C VAL A 370 14.73 0.78 -8.76
N ARG A 371 14.60 2.04 -8.36
CA ARG A 371 13.37 2.61 -7.83
C ARG A 371 12.23 2.60 -8.85
N GLU A 372 12.51 3.03 -10.08
CA GLU A 372 11.53 3.03 -11.16
C GLU A 372 11.10 1.60 -11.51
N ARG A 373 12.03 0.65 -11.53
CA ARG A 373 11.76 -0.78 -11.75
C ARG A 373 10.84 -1.36 -10.67
N VAL A 374 11.06 -1.01 -9.40
CA VAL A 374 10.18 -1.38 -8.29
C VAL A 374 8.78 -0.82 -8.50
N LEU A 375 8.65 0.48 -8.78
CA LEU A 375 7.35 1.13 -8.96
C LEU A 375 6.59 0.61 -10.19
N LEU A 376 7.27 0.36 -11.31
CA LEU A 376 6.67 -0.28 -12.49
C LEU A 376 6.23 -1.72 -12.23
N THR A 377 6.94 -2.45 -11.38
CA THR A 377 6.50 -3.81 -11.00
C THR A 377 5.24 -3.76 -10.14
N VAL A 378 5.14 -2.78 -9.23
CA VAL A 378 3.94 -2.57 -8.42
C VAL A 378 2.78 -2.01 -9.27
N PHE A 379 3.07 -1.13 -10.23
CA PHE A 379 2.09 -0.45 -11.08
C PHE A 379 2.45 -0.54 -12.57
N PRO A 380 2.25 -1.68 -13.23
CA PRO A 380 2.72 -1.90 -14.61
C PRO A 380 2.05 -0.99 -15.66
N HIS A 381 0.89 -0.42 -15.37
CA HIS A 381 0.11 0.41 -16.29
C HIS A 381 -0.04 1.87 -15.82
N SER A 382 0.91 2.33 -15.00
CA SER A 382 0.92 3.70 -14.48
C SER A 382 1.74 4.65 -15.35
N GLY A 383 1.72 5.93 -15.01
CA GLY A 383 2.54 6.97 -15.65
C GLY A 383 4.03 6.94 -15.28
N PHE A 384 4.55 5.85 -14.68
CA PHE A 384 5.99 5.68 -14.48
C PHE A 384 6.70 5.41 -15.80
N ASP A 385 7.91 5.97 -15.96
CA ASP A 385 8.66 5.91 -17.22
C ASP A 385 9.48 4.61 -17.34
N PRO A 386 9.13 3.69 -18.27
CA PRO A 386 9.89 2.46 -18.47
C PRO A 386 11.35 2.72 -18.89
N ALA A 387 11.65 3.86 -19.52
CA ALA A 387 13.02 4.19 -19.92
C ALA A 387 13.92 4.44 -18.71
N LEU A 388 13.38 4.98 -17.62
CA LEU A 388 14.11 5.17 -16.37
C LEU A 388 14.38 3.86 -15.62
N ALA A 389 13.62 2.81 -15.89
CA ALA A 389 13.81 1.48 -15.29
C ALA A 389 14.94 0.66 -15.95
N VAL A 390 15.58 1.21 -16.97
CA VAL A 390 16.67 0.55 -17.68
C VAL A 390 18.00 0.86 -17.00
N GLU A 391 18.77 -0.20 -16.69
CA GLU A 391 20.11 -0.05 -16.11
C GLU A 391 21.02 0.77 -17.02
N PRO A 392 21.71 1.80 -16.51
CA PRO A 392 22.59 2.65 -17.32
C PRO A 392 23.70 1.86 -18.02
N ALA A 393 24.00 2.19 -19.28
CA ALA A 393 24.91 1.45 -20.15
C ALA A 393 26.32 1.26 -19.58
N ALA A 394 26.81 2.18 -18.77
CA ALA A 394 28.12 2.09 -18.10
C ALA A 394 28.21 0.89 -17.12
N ASP A 395 27.09 0.49 -16.52
CA ASP A 395 27.03 -0.63 -15.59
C ASP A 395 26.67 -1.95 -16.30
N ARG A 396 25.96 -1.90 -17.45
CA ARG A 396 25.67 -3.08 -18.28
C ARG A 396 26.92 -3.84 -18.74
N LYS A 397 27.99 -3.14 -19.12
CA LYS A 397 29.24 -3.80 -19.57
C LYS A 397 29.92 -4.59 -18.45
N ARG A 398 29.67 -4.25 -17.21
CA ARG A 398 30.16 -5.01 -16.04
C ARG A 398 29.23 -6.15 -15.65
N GLY A 399 27.92 -5.99 -15.78
CA GLY A 399 26.89 -6.99 -15.44
C GLY A 399 26.85 -8.18 -16.40
N LEU A 400 26.97 -7.95 -17.72
CA LEU A 400 26.90 -9.01 -18.75
C LEU A 400 28.03 -10.05 -18.66
N LYS A 401 29.16 -9.71 -18.06
CA LYS A 401 30.24 -10.69 -17.79
C LYS A 401 29.88 -11.72 -16.70
N TRP A 402 28.79 -11.50 -15.94
CA TRP A 402 28.40 -12.30 -14.80
C TRP A 402 27.34 -13.37 -15.10
N TRP A 403 26.52 -13.15 -16.12
CA TRP A 403 25.45 -14.06 -16.54
C TRP A 403 25.91 -15.19 -17.47
N ARG A 404 27.19 -15.19 -17.87
CA ARG A 404 27.77 -16.16 -18.81
C ARG A 404 28.78 -17.14 -18.19
N ARG A 405 28.85 -17.25 -16.86
CA ARG A 405 29.69 -18.27 -16.21
C ARG A 405 28.91 -19.08 -15.20
#